data_f79853942ac513a95d40ef3fe7e9c82c
#
_entry.id   f79853942ac513a95d40ef3fe7e9c82c
#
_cell.length_a   1.000
_cell.length_b   1.000
_cell.length_c   1.000
_cell.angle_alpha   90.00
_cell.angle_beta   90.00
_cell.angle_gamma   90.00
#
_symmetry.space_group_name_H-M   'P 1'
#
loop_
_entity.id
_entity.type
_entity.pdbx_description
1 polymer ?
#
loop_
_entity_poly.entity_id
_entity_poly.type
_entity_poly.pdbx_seq_one_letter_code
_entity_poly.pdbx_strand_id
1 'polypeptide(L)'
;MKPSENPLGSEPVSTLLRRFAIPSVIAMLVSALYNMVDQLFIGHSIGVLGNAATNVAFPLSMVCTSIGLLCGIGGAANFNLCMGRKDPEHAKSYVGNAISMLAILGVILCVAVQLFLRPMMLLFGATPDVIDYACTYTRITSIGFPFLIITIGGSNLIRADGSPKFSMLCNLVGAIVNTILDPLFIFVFHMGMAGAALATITGQILSFALVVFYLRGFKTLPLSLSDLKPKIACWARIAALGATPAFNQVAMMVVQIVMNNTLTYYGSNSVYGSDIPLACAGIISKVNMLFFSFVIGISQGLQPIVSFNFGAQKYDRVKDAYKKAVFAATAISIVAFLCFQLFPRQIIGIFGSGSEEYLHFAERYFRIFLFFTFLNGIQPVSSNFFTSIGAPKKGIFLSLTRQIIFLLPLLLIFPYLFGIDGVMYTAPIADLAAASVSIVMVVREFKIMAELQKAAA
;
A
#
# COMPACT_ATOMS: atom_id res chain seq x y z
N MET A 1 -16.60 -36.54 12.24
CA MET A 1 -16.10 -35.29 12.79
C MET A 1 -17.01 -34.17 12.36
N LYS A 2 -17.59 -33.39 13.30
CA LYS A 2 -18.31 -32.16 12.94
C LYS A 2 -17.30 -31.29 12.17
N PRO A 3 -17.65 -30.70 11.02
CA PRO A 3 -16.78 -29.76 10.33
C PRO A 3 -16.45 -28.66 11.34
N SER A 4 -15.16 -28.48 11.67
CA SER A 4 -14.71 -27.43 12.56
C SER A 4 -15.20 -26.10 11.99
N GLU A 5 -16.03 -25.36 12.72
CA GLU A 5 -16.47 -24.05 12.29
C GLU A 5 -15.23 -23.19 11.98
N ASN A 6 -15.26 -22.51 10.84
CA ASN A 6 -14.15 -21.64 10.46
C ASN A 6 -13.91 -20.57 11.55
N PRO A 7 -12.68 -20.45 12.08
CA PRO A 7 -12.36 -19.52 13.17
C PRO A 7 -12.81 -18.08 12.93
N LEU A 8 -12.83 -17.65 11.67
CA LEU A 8 -13.30 -16.30 11.29
C LEU A 8 -14.77 -16.03 11.67
N GLY A 9 -15.58 -17.08 11.72
CA GLY A 9 -17.00 -16.99 12.07
C GLY A 9 -17.36 -17.29 13.53
N SER A 10 -16.42 -17.86 14.32
CA SER A 10 -16.68 -18.34 15.68
C SER A 10 -15.86 -17.65 16.77
N GLU A 11 -14.55 -17.41 16.54
CA GLU A 11 -13.68 -16.77 17.52
C GLU A 11 -14.06 -15.31 17.81
N PRO A 12 -13.74 -14.77 19.01
CA PRO A 12 -13.98 -13.37 19.35
C PRO A 12 -13.30 -12.43 18.35
N VAL A 13 -14.02 -11.41 17.88
CA VAL A 13 -13.54 -10.46 16.85
C VAL A 13 -12.25 -9.75 17.29
N SER A 14 -12.12 -9.40 18.56
CA SER A 14 -10.91 -8.75 19.09
C SER A 14 -9.68 -9.63 18.99
N THR A 15 -9.82 -10.93 19.23
CA THR A 15 -8.74 -11.92 19.10
C THR A 15 -8.34 -12.09 17.63
N LEU A 16 -9.33 -12.22 16.76
CA LEU A 16 -9.11 -12.30 15.32
C LEU A 16 -8.40 -11.06 14.80
N LEU A 17 -8.88 -9.87 15.17
CA LEU A 17 -8.28 -8.62 14.69
C LEU A 17 -6.81 -8.52 15.11
N ARG A 18 -6.45 -8.83 16.35
CA ARG A 18 -5.04 -8.86 16.79
C ARG A 18 -4.23 -9.89 16.01
N ARG A 19 -4.76 -11.11 15.83
CA ARG A 19 -4.10 -12.19 15.10
C ARG A 19 -3.79 -11.85 13.65
N PHE A 20 -4.63 -11.07 12.98
CA PHE A 20 -4.47 -10.67 11.59
C PHE A 20 -3.78 -9.31 11.43
N ALA A 21 -4.11 -8.33 12.26
CA ALA A 21 -3.57 -6.97 12.14
C ALA A 21 -2.10 -6.88 12.56
N ILE A 22 -1.69 -7.51 13.67
CA ILE A 22 -0.31 -7.39 14.16
C ILE A 22 0.72 -7.89 13.13
N PRO A 23 0.58 -9.11 12.55
CA PRO A 23 1.51 -9.53 11.50
C PRO A 23 1.47 -8.65 10.25
N SER A 24 0.30 -8.13 9.89
CA SER A 24 0.17 -7.23 8.75
C SER A 24 0.86 -5.90 8.98
N VAL A 25 0.74 -5.33 10.17
CA VAL A 25 1.45 -4.09 10.58
C VAL A 25 2.96 -4.31 10.55
N ILE A 26 3.45 -5.41 11.11
CA ILE A 26 4.88 -5.74 11.10
C ILE A 26 5.39 -5.86 9.65
N ALA A 27 4.66 -6.56 8.79
CA ALA A 27 5.04 -6.71 7.39
C ALA A 27 5.11 -5.35 6.67
N MET A 28 4.15 -4.46 6.90
CA MET A 28 4.13 -3.12 6.30
C MET A 28 5.27 -2.24 6.83
N LEU A 29 5.53 -2.25 8.14
CA LEU A 29 6.63 -1.50 8.75
C LEU A 29 7.99 -1.96 8.23
N VAL A 30 8.22 -3.27 8.19
CA VAL A 30 9.48 -3.82 7.67
C VAL A 30 9.67 -3.46 6.20
N SER A 31 8.60 -3.52 5.40
CA SER A 31 8.64 -3.09 3.99
C SER A 31 8.98 -1.60 3.85
N ALA A 32 8.43 -0.74 4.70
CA ALA A 32 8.74 0.69 4.70
C ALA A 32 10.20 0.96 5.10
N LEU A 33 10.66 0.29 6.16
CA LEU A 33 12.02 0.45 6.67
C LEU A 33 13.08 -0.04 5.68
N TYR A 34 12.87 -1.22 5.07
CA TYR A 34 13.84 -1.72 4.13
C TYR A 34 13.98 -0.81 2.89
N ASN A 35 12.88 -0.25 2.38
CA ASN A 35 12.94 0.72 1.29
C ASN A 35 13.78 1.97 1.64
N MET A 36 13.70 2.43 2.90
CA MET A 36 14.53 3.55 3.36
C MET A 36 16.01 3.16 3.43
N VAL A 37 16.31 1.96 3.92
CA VAL A 37 17.68 1.46 4.07
C VAL A 37 18.32 1.21 2.70
N ASP A 38 17.60 0.62 1.75
CA ASP A 38 18.06 0.42 0.37
C ASP A 38 18.47 1.75 -0.29
N GLN A 39 17.61 2.78 -0.17
CA GLN A 39 17.93 4.11 -0.68
C GLN A 39 19.15 4.75 0.00
N LEU A 40 19.38 4.48 1.29
CA LEU A 40 20.57 4.94 2.00
C LEU A 40 21.83 4.29 1.44
N PHE A 41 21.83 2.98 1.19
CA PHE A 41 22.99 2.28 0.62
C PHE A 41 23.30 2.75 -0.80
N ILE A 42 22.31 2.92 -1.65
CA ILE A 42 22.47 3.46 -3.00
C ILE A 42 23.02 4.89 -2.95
N GLY A 43 22.48 5.73 -2.08
CA GLY A 43 22.93 7.11 -1.92
C GLY A 43 24.37 7.24 -1.45
N HIS A 44 24.83 6.35 -0.55
CA HIS A 44 26.22 6.34 -0.08
C HIS A 44 27.21 5.80 -1.10
N SER A 45 26.80 4.86 -1.96
CA SER A 45 27.69 4.22 -2.93
C SER A 45 27.78 4.96 -4.26
N ILE A 46 26.65 5.39 -4.80
CA ILE A 46 26.53 5.95 -6.16
C ILE A 46 26.23 7.46 -6.09
N GLY A 47 25.85 7.93 -4.92
CA GLY A 47 25.54 9.34 -4.70
C GLY A 47 24.18 9.76 -5.26
N VAL A 48 24.05 11.03 -5.59
CA VAL A 48 22.79 11.66 -6.02
C VAL A 48 22.25 11.02 -7.30
N LEU A 49 23.11 10.62 -8.25
CA LEU A 49 22.70 10.00 -9.51
C LEU A 49 22.04 8.63 -9.30
N GLY A 50 22.52 7.84 -8.33
CA GLY A 50 21.91 6.56 -7.97
C GLY A 50 20.51 6.73 -7.39
N ASN A 51 20.34 7.66 -6.45
CA ASN A 51 19.03 7.98 -5.89
C ASN A 51 18.07 8.56 -6.95
N ALA A 52 18.58 9.39 -7.86
CA ALA A 52 17.79 9.90 -8.98
C ALA A 52 17.30 8.76 -9.89
N ALA A 53 18.17 7.79 -10.18
CA ALA A 53 17.85 6.64 -11.02
C ALA A 53 16.74 5.76 -10.39
N THR A 54 16.81 5.49 -9.09
CA THR A 54 15.75 4.74 -8.39
C THR A 54 14.44 5.52 -8.33
N ASN A 55 14.48 6.84 -8.17
CA ASN A 55 13.28 7.68 -8.20
C ASN A 55 12.61 7.67 -9.58
N VAL A 56 13.38 7.67 -10.67
CA VAL A 56 12.85 7.54 -12.04
C VAL A 56 12.23 6.17 -12.27
N ALA A 57 12.77 5.10 -11.67
CA ALA A 57 12.22 3.74 -11.75
C ALA A 57 11.00 3.51 -10.83
N PHE A 58 10.79 4.35 -9.84
CA PHE A 58 9.76 4.18 -8.80
C PHE A 58 8.32 4.00 -9.32
N PRO A 59 7.86 4.72 -10.39
CA PRO A 59 6.53 4.49 -10.96
C PRO A 59 6.28 3.04 -11.37
N LEU A 60 7.29 2.32 -11.86
CA LEU A 60 7.13 0.90 -12.19
C LEU A 60 6.88 0.02 -10.97
N SER A 61 7.54 0.30 -9.86
CA SER A 61 7.28 -0.37 -8.58
C SER A 61 5.86 -0.12 -8.08
N MET A 62 5.33 1.09 -8.30
CA MET A 62 3.93 1.42 -7.99
C MET A 62 2.94 0.64 -8.86
N VAL A 63 3.25 0.46 -10.16
CA VAL A 63 2.45 -0.37 -11.06
C VAL A 63 2.47 -1.84 -10.61
N CYS A 64 3.64 -2.39 -10.26
CA CYS A 64 3.76 -3.75 -9.70
C CYS A 64 2.89 -3.91 -8.45
N THR A 65 2.98 -2.96 -7.52
CA THR A 65 2.17 -2.96 -6.29
C THR A 65 0.68 -2.88 -6.61
N SER A 66 0.28 -2.02 -7.54
CA SER A 66 -1.12 -1.88 -7.97
C SER A 66 -1.67 -3.19 -8.53
N ILE A 67 -0.92 -3.87 -9.40
CA ILE A 67 -1.31 -5.17 -9.96
C ILE A 67 -1.39 -6.24 -8.86
N GLY A 68 -0.38 -6.29 -7.98
CA GLY A 68 -0.36 -7.23 -6.87
C GLY A 68 -1.56 -7.06 -5.93
N LEU A 69 -1.92 -5.81 -5.60
CA LEU A 69 -3.09 -5.50 -4.78
C LEU A 69 -4.41 -5.77 -5.51
N LEU A 70 -4.49 -5.41 -6.81
CA LEU A 70 -5.66 -5.68 -7.64
C LEU A 70 -6.03 -7.17 -7.60
N CYS A 71 -5.09 -8.03 -7.91
CA CYS A 71 -5.32 -9.46 -7.97
C CYS A 71 -5.41 -10.09 -6.58
N GLY A 72 -4.52 -9.69 -5.66
CA GLY A 72 -4.41 -10.28 -4.34
C GLY A 72 -5.58 -9.94 -3.43
N ILE A 73 -5.89 -8.65 -3.26
CA ILE A 73 -7.01 -8.22 -2.41
C ILE A 73 -8.34 -8.58 -3.06
N GLY A 74 -8.47 -8.42 -4.39
CA GLY A 74 -9.68 -8.81 -5.11
C GLY A 74 -9.96 -10.31 -5.01
N GLY A 75 -8.93 -11.15 -5.19
CA GLY A 75 -9.02 -12.60 -5.01
C GLY A 75 -9.35 -13.00 -3.57
N ALA A 76 -8.64 -12.43 -2.60
CA ALA A 76 -8.83 -12.69 -1.17
C ALA A 76 -10.24 -12.31 -0.67
N ALA A 77 -10.76 -11.16 -1.10
CA ALA A 77 -12.11 -10.72 -0.73
C ALA A 77 -13.19 -11.65 -1.29
N ASN A 78 -13.12 -11.97 -2.60
CA ASN A 78 -14.06 -12.91 -3.22
C ASN A 78 -13.97 -14.31 -2.59
N PHE A 79 -12.75 -14.81 -2.32
CA PHE A 79 -12.54 -16.08 -1.63
C PHE A 79 -13.26 -16.12 -0.27
N ASN A 80 -13.01 -15.14 0.60
CA ASN A 80 -13.62 -15.12 1.93
C ASN A 80 -15.14 -14.89 1.90
N LEU A 81 -15.65 -14.09 0.96
CA LEU A 81 -17.10 -13.94 0.73
C LEU A 81 -17.76 -15.27 0.37
N CYS A 82 -17.14 -16.04 -0.56
CA CYS A 82 -17.64 -17.35 -0.95
C CYS A 82 -17.53 -18.36 0.18
N MET A 83 -16.44 -18.36 0.94
CA MET A 83 -16.27 -19.23 2.12
C MET A 83 -17.34 -18.95 3.18
N GLY A 84 -17.67 -17.68 3.40
CA GLY A 84 -18.75 -17.28 4.29
C GLY A 84 -20.13 -17.77 3.81
N ARG A 85 -20.37 -17.77 2.50
CA ARG A 85 -21.59 -18.29 1.85
C ARG A 85 -21.64 -19.81 1.78
N LYS A 86 -20.60 -20.51 2.26
CA LYS A 86 -20.46 -21.98 2.15
C LYS A 86 -20.40 -22.48 0.69
N ASP A 87 -19.74 -21.71 -0.17
CA ASP A 87 -19.53 -22.01 -1.59
C ASP A 87 -18.04 -22.23 -1.89
N PRO A 88 -17.50 -23.42 -1.58
CA PRO A 88 -16.07 -23.71 -1.73
C PRO A 88 -15.63 -23.79 -3.20
N GLU A 89 -16.50 -24.16 -4.13
CA GLU A 89 -16.13 -24.32 -5.54
C GLU A 89 -15.83 -22.97 -6.20
N HIS A 90 -16.68 -21.97 -5.98
CA HIS A 90 -16.37 -20.61 -6.43
C HIS A 90 -15.19 -20.02 -5.69
N ALA A 91 -15.03 -20.32 -4.38
CA ALA A 91 -13.88 -19.87 -3.61
C ALA A 91 -12.55 -20.36 -4.22
N LYS A 92 -12.43 -21.66 -4.57
CA LYS A 92 -11.26 -22.22 -5.28
C LYS A 92 -11.00 -21.52 -6.60
N SER A 93 -12.06 -21.30 -7.38
CA SER A 93 -11.98 -20.65 -8.67
C SER A 93 -11.42 -19.24 -8.56
N TYR A 94 -11.82 -18.46 -7.55
CA TYR A 94 -11.29 -17.11 -7.33
C TYR A 94 -9.81 -17.13 -6.93
N VAL A 95 -9.38 -18.03 -6.05
CA VAL A 95 -7.97 -18.14 -5.68
C VAL A 95 -7.11 -18.55 -6.87
N GLY A 96 -7.51 -19.60 -7.60
CA GLY A 96 -6.78 -20.07 -8.78
C GLY A 96 -6.67 -19.00 -9.86
N ASN A 97 -7.78 -18.29 -10.14
CA ASN A 97 -7.80 -17.20 -11.10
C ASN A 97 -6.99 -15.98 -10.64
N ALA A 98 -6.94 -15.68 -9.35
CA ALA A 98 -6.07 -14.62 -8.82
C ALA A 98 -4.60 -14.97 -9.03
N ILE A 99 -4.18 -16.20 -8.76
CA ILE A 99 -2.81 -16.68 -9.00
C ILE A 99 -2.44 -16.59 -10.46
N SER A 100 -3.28 -17.08 -11.37
CA SER A 100 -3.02 -17.01 -12.82
C SER A 100 -2.97 -15.57 -13.32
N MET A 101 -3.83 -14.69 -12.82
CA MET A 101 -3.85 -13.27 -13.15
C MET A 101 -2.57 -12.56 -12.70
N LEU A 102 -2.09 -12.84 -11.48
CA LEU A 102 -0.80 -12.34 -10.96
C LEU A 102 0.36 -12.77 -11.85
N ALA A 103 0.43 -14.04 -12.23
CA ALA A 103 1.50 -14.57 -13.06
C ALA A 103 1.48 -13.95 -14.46
N ILE A 104 0.33 -13.93 -15.12
CA ILE A 104 0.19 -13.43 -16.49
C ILE A 104 0.47 -11.93 -16.55
N LEU A 105 -0.13 -11.12 -15.68
CA LEU A 105 0.10 -9.68 -15.66
C LEU A 105 1.54 -9.33 -15.27
N GLY A 106 2.15 -10.11 -14.37
CA GLY A 106 3.55 -9.95 -14.00
C GLY A 106 4.50 -10.18 -15.17
N VAL A 107 4.28 -11.25 -15.93
CA VAL A 107 5.08 -11.56 -17.14
C VAL A 107 4.84 -10.51 -18.24
N ILE A 108 3.60 -10.10 -18.47
CA ILE A 108 3.28 -9.05 -19.45
C ILE A 108 4.01 -7.75 -19.10
N LEU A 109 3.96 -7.33 -17.83
CA LEU A 109 4.65 -6.12 -17.39
C LEU A 109 6.17 -6.23 -17.56
N CYS A 110 6.75 -7.37 -17.17
CA CYS A 110 8.18 -7.63 -17.37
C CYS A 110 8.59 -7.47 -18.83
N VAL A 111 7.88 -8.15 -19.73
CA VAL A 111 8.16 -8.10 -21.18
C VAL A 111 7.97 -6.68 -21.71
N ALA A 112 6.89 -6.00 -21.36
CA ALA A 112 6.63 -4.62 -21.79
C ALA A 112 7.76 -3.66 -21.36
N VAL A 113 8.21 -3.77 -20.10
CA VAL A 113 9.31 -2.93 -19.59
C VAL A 113 10.62 -3.25 -20.28
N GLN A 114 10.93 -4.52 -20.53
CA GLN A 114 12.16 -4.90 -21.25
C GLN A 114 12.19 -4.36 -22.69
N LEU A 115 11.04 -4.38 -23.39
CA LEU A 115 10.94 -3.89 -24.76
C LEU A 115 10.97 -2.37 -24.87
N PHE A 116 10.36 -1.66 -23.93
CA PHE A 116 10.20 -0.20 -23.96
C PHE A 116 11.01 0.52 -22.87
N LEU A 117 12.07 -0.10 -22.35
CA LEU A 117 12.83 0.37 -21.20
C LEU A 117 13.28 1.83 -21.33
N ARG A 118 14.06 2.14 -22.37
CA ARG A 118 14.63 3.48 -22.55
C ARG A 118 13.58 4.57 -22.78
N PRO A 119 12.57 4.38 -23.66
CA PRO A 119 11.44 5.31 -23.81
C PRO A 119 10.69 5.54 -22.49
N MET A 120 10.48 4.50 -21.68
CA MET A 120 9.78 4.64 -20.39
C MET A 120 10.58 5.46 -19.38
N MET A 121 11.91 5.24 -19.30
CA MET A 121 12.76 6.03 -18.40
C MET A 121 12.79 7.50 -18.80
N LEU A 122 12.84 7.80 -20.08
CA LEU A 122 12.75 9.19 -20.57
C LEU A 122 11.40 9.82 -20.27
N LEU A 123 10.30 9.07 -20.43
CA LEU A 123 8.94 9.53 -20.08
C LEU A 123 8.82 9.82 -18.58
N PHE A 124 9.50 9.06 -17.73
CA PHE A 124 9.52 9.26 -16.27
C PHE A 124 10.49 10.35 -15.82
N GLY A 125 11.16 11.04 -16.75
CA GLY A 125 11.98 12.20 -16.47
C GLY A 125 13.47 11.91 -16.24
N ALA A 126 14.01 10.81 -16.79
CA ALA A 126 15.43 10.55 -16.74
C ALA A 126 16.21 11.62 -17.53
N THR A 127 17.18 12.26 -16.87
CA THR A 127 18.13 13.17 -17.51
C THR A 127 19.24 12.39 -18.24
N PRO A 128 20.01 13.03 -19.15
CA PRO A 128 21.13 12.38 -19.83
C PRO A 128 22.14 11.71 -18.88
N ASP A 129 22.36 12.29 -17.71
CA ASP A 129 23.31 11.78 -16.70
C ASP A 129 22.74 10.59 -15.91
N VAL A 130 21.41 10.47 -15.80
CA VAL A 130 20.71 9.48 -14.98
C VAL A 130 20.22 8.29 -15.80
N ILE A 131 19.99 8.47 -17.11
CA ILE A 131 19.33 7.46 -17.97
C ILE A 131 20.01 6.11 -17.95
N ASP A 132 21.33 6.06 -17.98
CA ASP A 132 22.07 4.80 -18.05
C ASP A 132 22.03 4.04 -16.72
N TYR A 133 22.08 4.75 -15.58
CA TYR A 133 21.86 4.18 -14.26
C TYR A 133 20.44 3.65 -14.10
N ALA A 134 19.44 4.43 -14.52
CA ALA A 134 18.03 4.03 -14.45
C ALA A 134 17.74 2.82 -15.34
N CYS A 135 18.30 2.79 -16.57
CA CYS A 135 18.16 1.65 -17.48
C CYS A 135 18.84 0.39 -16.93
N THR A 136 20.05 0.50 -16.37
CA THR A 136 20.75 -0.63 -15.76
C THR A 136 19.95 -1.21 -14.59
N TYR A 137 19.54 -0.36 -13.67
CA TYR A 137 18.74 -0.76 -12.51
C TYR A 137 17.41 -1.41 -12.93
N THR A 138 16.65 -0.74 -13.81
CA THR A 138 15.32 -1.21 -14.21
C THR A 138 15.37 -2.44 -15.10
N ARG A 139 16.38 -2.59 -15.95
CA ARG A 139 16.57 -3.81 -16.76
C ARG A 139 16.69 -5.05 -15.89
N ILE A 140 17.44 -4.94 -14.80
CA ILE A 140 17.63 -6.04 -13.86
C ILE A 140 16.37 -6.22 -13.01
N THR A 141 15.86 -5.16 -12.36
CA THR A 141 14.72 -5.27 -11.45
C THR A 141 13.43 -5.69 -12.13
N SER A 142 13.23 -5.36 -13.41
CA SER A 142 12.02 -5.78 -14.15
C SER A 142 11.91 -7.29 -14.36
N ILE A 143 13.04 -8.01 -14.37
CA ILE A 143 13.02 -9.49 -14.34
C ILE A 143 12.40 -9.99 -13.03
N GLY A 144 12.54 -9.22 -11.95
CA GLY A 144 11.96 -9.49 -10.65
C GLY A 144 10.45 -9.17 -10.54
N PHE A 145 9.87 -8.42 -11.48
CA PHE A 145 8.47 -7.97 -11.38
C PHE A 145 7.44 -9.10 -11.25
N PRO A 146 7.52 -10.21 -12.00
CA PRO A 146 6.61 -11.33 -11.79
C PRO A 146 6.68 -11.89 -10.36
N PHE A 147 7.90 -12.00 -9.81
CA PHE A 147 8.11 -12.50 -8.45
C PHE A 147 7.56 -11.52 -7.41
N LEU A 148 7.79 -10.22 -7.59
CA LEU A 148 7.26 -9.17 -6.72
C LEU A 148 5.73 -9.16 -6.73
N ILE A 149 5.11 -9.16 -7.90
CA ILE A 149 3.66 -9.11 -8.08
C ILE A 149 2.99 -10.33 -7.43
N ILE A 150 3.55 -11.53 -7.65
CA ILE A 150 3.04 -12.77 -7.03
C ILE A 150 3.25 -12.74 -5.51
N THR A 151 4.35 -12.18 -5.03
CA THR A 151 4.60 -12.05 -3.58
C THR A 151 3.57 -11.14 -2.93
N ILE A 152 3.31 -9.97 -3.50
CA ILE A 152 2.32 -9.01 -2.97
C ILE A 152 0.92 -9.61 -2.98
N GLY A 153 0.49 -10.14 -4.12
CA GLY A 153 -0.84 -10.71 -4.28
C GLY A 153 -1.02 -12.00 -3.48
N GLY A 154 -0.04 -12.89 -3.54
CA GLY A 154 -0.04 -14.16 -2.82
C GLY A 154 -0.04 -14.00 -1.30
N SER A 155 0.66 -12.99 -0.76
CA SER A 155 0.61 -12.65 0.66
C SER A 155 -0.80 -12.30 1.14
N ASN A 156 -1.60 -11.64 0.31
CA ASN A 156 -3.00 -11.35 0.60
C ASN A 156 -3.86 -12.63 0.58
N LEU A 157 -3.62 -13.53 -0.36
CA LEU A 157 -4.30 -14.83 -0.43
C LEU A 157 -3.95 -15.73 0.77
N ILE A 158 -2.67 -15.78 1.17
CA ILE A 158 -2.20 -16.53 2.35
C ILE A 158 -2.86 -16.00 3.62
N ARG A 159 -2.98 -14.68 3.75
CA ARG A 159 -3.69 -14.05 4.87
C ARG A 159 -5.16 -14.43 4.88
N ALA A 160 -5.81 -14.42 3.72
CA ALA A 160 -7.21 -14.82 3.55
C ALA A 160 -7.46 -16.28 3.93
N ASP A 161 -6.47 -17.16 3.70
CA ASP A 161 -6.47 -18.57 4.09
C ASP A 161 -6.23 -18.80 5.60
N GLY A 162 -6.22 -17.74 6.41
CA GLY A 162 -6.07 -17.82 7.86
C GLY A 162 -4.62 -17.93 8.36
N SER A 163 -3.63 -17.63 7.54
CA SER A 163 -2.20 -17.71 7.89
C SER A 163 -1.47 -16.37 7.84
N PRO A 164 -1.90 -15.34 8.61
CA PRO A 164 -1.29 -14.01 8.56
C PRO A 164 0.19 -13.99 8.99
N LYS A 165 0.60 -14.86 9.90
CA LYS A 165 2.01 -15.00 10.32
C LYS A 165 2.90 -15.49 9.19
N PHE A 166 2.41 -16.42 8.36
CA PHE A 166 3.18 -16.90 7.21
C PHE A 166 3.25 -15.84 6.11
N SER A 167 2.15 -15.10 5.88
CA SER A 167 2.14 -13.94 4.99
C SER A 167 3.17 -12.89 5.41
N MET A 168 3.28 -12.59 6.70
CA MET A 168 4.31 -11.73 7.26
C MET A 168 5.71 -12.29 7.00
N LEU A 169 5.94 -13.58 7.24
CA LEU A 169 7.24 -14.22 7.03
C LEU A 169 7.71 -14.11 5.58
N CYS A 170 6.83 -14.29 4.61
CA CYS A 170 7.16 -14.13 3.19
C CYS A 170 7.73 -12.73 2.88
N ASN A 171 7.14 -11.67 3.44
CA ASN A 171 7.62 -10.31 3.25
C ASN A 171 8.91 -10.03 4.05
N LEU A 172 9.00 -10.53 5.28
CA LEU A 172 10.18 -10.35 6.13
C LEU A 172 11.44 -10.94 5.50
N VAL A 173 11.36 -12.18 5.01
CA VAL A 173 12.52 -12.89 4.45
C VAL A 173 13.10 -12.11 3.27
N GLY A 174 12.25 -11.61 2.37
CA GLY A 174 12.73 -10.80 1.25
C GLY A 174 13.40 -9.50 1.67
N ALA A 175 12.81 -8.80 2.64
CA ALA A 175 13.36 -7.56 3.16
C ALA A 175 14.70 -7.77 3.88
N ILE A 176 14.81 -8.80 4.72
CA ILE A 176 16.05 -9.14 5.45
C ILE A 176 17.16 -9.52 4.48
N VAL A 177 16.86 -10.40 3.52
CA VAL A 177 17.84 -10.85 2.52
C VAL A 177 18.32 -9.69 1.66
N ASN A 178 17.41 -8.84 1.19
CA ASN A 178 17.79 -7.63 0.44
C ASN A 178 18.71 -6.74 1.28
N THR A 179 18.34 -6.42 2.52
CA THR A 179 19.12 -5.57 3.43
C THR A 179 20.54 -6.11 3.70
N ILE A 180 20.72 -7.45 3.73
CA ILE A 180 22.02 -8.09 3.90
C ILE A 180 22.83 -8.09 2.60
N LEU A 181 22.17 -8.34 1.47
CA LEU A 181 22.84 -8.44 0.18
C LEU A 181 23.21 -7.08 -0.43
N ASP A 182 22.47 -6.02 -0.12
CA ASP A 182 22.76 -4.67 -0.60
C ASP A 182 24.19 -4.24 -0.28
N PRO A 183 24.64 -4.18 0.98
CA PRO A 183 26.01 -3.81 1.29
C PRO A 183 27.04 -4.79 0.72
N LEU A 184 26.72 -6.08 0.65
CA LEU A 184 27.60 -7.08 0.08
C LEU A 184 27.86 -6.85 -1.42
N PHE A 185 26.80 -6.67 -2.20
CA PHE A 185 26.93 -6.50 -3.65
C PHE A 185 27.41 -5.09 -4.02
N ILE A 186 26.99 -4.07 -3.27
CA ILE A 186 27.35 -2.68 -3.54
C ILE A 186 28.79 -2.37 -3.09
N PHE A 187 29.15 -2.67 -1.84
CA PHE A 187 30.43 -2.25 -1.26
C PHE A 187 31.54 -3.30 -1.34
N VAL A 188 31.21 -4.60 -1.15
CA VAL A 188 32.22 -5.67 -1.18
C VAL A 188 32.55 -6.10 -2.61
N PHE A 189 31.51 -6.32 -3.43
CA PHE A 189 31.70 -6.74 -4.83
C PHE A 189 31.76 -5.56 -5.81
N HIS A 190 31.59 -4.33 -5.34
CA HIS A 190 31.69 -3.09 -6.15
C HIS A 190 30.80 -3.10 -7.40
N MET A 191 29.62 -3.70 -7.31
CA MET A 191 28.70 -3.85 -8.46
C MET A 191 27.83 -2.60 -8.71
N GLY A 192 27.88 -1.59 -7.84
CA GLY A 192 27.12 -0.34 -8.00
C GLY A 192 25.61 -0.56 -8.13
N MET A 193 24.96 0.10 -9.11
CA MET A 193 23.52 -0.01 -9.38
C MET A 193 23.07 -1.44 -9.72
N ALA A 194 23.90 -2.21 -10.43
CA ALA A 194 23.58 -3.59 -10.73
C ALA A 194 23.54 -4.45 -9.46
N GLY A 195 24.41 -4.17 -8.49
CA GLY A 195 24.43 -4.84 -7.19
C GLY A 195 23.15 -4.62 -6.40
N ALA A 196 22.70 -3.36 -6.27
CA ALA A 196 21.44 -3.03 -5.62
C ALA A 196 20.25 -3.73 -6.29
N ALA A 197 20.20 -3.72 -7.64
CA ALA A 197 19.16 -4.40 -8.39
C ALA A 197 19.15 -5.92 -8.17
N LEU A 198 20.32 -6.56 -8.16
CA LEU A 198 20.46 -8.00 -7.91
C LEU A 198 20.07 -8.40 -6.49
N ALA A 199 20.44 -7.59 -5.49
CA ALA A 199 20.03 -7.82 -4.11
C ALA A 199 18.50 -7.77 -3.98
N THR A 200 17.87 -6.78 -4.62
CA THR A 200 16.41 -6.63 -4.66
C THR A 200 15.73 -7.86 -5.29
N ILE A 201 16.18 -8.31 -6.47
CA ILE A 201 15.63 -9.49 -7.12
C ILE A 201 15.80 -10.74 -6.27
N THR A 202 16.98 -10.93 -5.68
CA THR A 202 17.22 -12.12 -4.85
C THR A 202 16.26 -12.19 -3.67
N GLY A 203 16.02 -11.07 -2.99
CA GLY A 203 15.00 -10.97 -1.95
C GLY A 203 13.59 -11.31 -2.47
N GLN A 204 13.23 -10.78 -3.65
CA GLN A 204 11.92 -11.06 -4.28
C GLN A 204 11.75 -12.52 -4.66
N ILE A 205 12.78 -13.18 -5.19
CA ILE A 205 12.75 -14.61 -5.56
C ILE A 205 12.55 -15.48 -4.31
N LEU A 206 13.23 -15.19 -3.20
CA LEU A 206 13.06 -15.94 -1.96
C LEU A 206 11.67 -15.75 -1.36
N SER A 207 11.15 -14.53 -1.34
CA SER A 207 9.76 -14.27 -0.94
C SER A 207 8.76 -15.01 -1.81
N PHE A 208 8.95 -14.96 -3.13
CA PHE A 208 8.14 -15.70 -4.10
C PHE A 208 8.18 -17.21 -3.87
N ALA A 209 9.35 -17.78 -3.62
CA ALA A 209 9.48 -19.21 -3.35
C ALA A 209 8.66 -19.64 -2.11
N LEU A 210 8.68 -18.85 -1.04
CA LEU A 210 7.86 -19.09 0.16
C LEU A 210 6.36 -18.98 -0.15
N VAL A 211 5.96 -17.97 -0.92
CA VAL A 211 4.56 -17.80 -1.34
C VAL A 211 4.08 -19.00 -2.15
N VAL A 212 4.84 -19.43 -3.16
CA VAL A 212 4.50 -20.58 -4.00
C VAL A 212 4.47 -21.88 -3.17
N PHE A 213 5.42 -22.04 -2.26
CA PHE A 213 5.42 -23.19 -1.34
C PHE A 213 4.12 -23.27 -0.55
N TYR A 214 3.64 -22.16 0.00
CA TYR A 214 2.37 -22.13 0.72
C TYR A 214 1.16 -22.37 -0.18
N LEU A 215 1.12 -21.73 -1.34
CA LEU A 215 -0.01 -21.84 -2.27
C LEU A 215 -0.20 -23.26 -2.81
N ARG A 216 0.87 -24.07 -2.90
CA ARG A 216 0.78 -25.51 -3.23
C ARG A 216 0.05 -26.32 -2.16
N GLY A 217 0.12 -25.87 -0.91
CA GLY A 217 -0.52 -26.51 0.25
C GLY A 217 -1.57 -25.61 0.90
N PHE A 218 -2.41 -24.94 0.11
CA PHE A 218 -3.46 -24.05 0.60
C PHE A 218 -4.34 -24.77 1.63
N LYS A 219 -4.44 -24.20 2.84
CA LYS A 219 -4.93 -24.96 4.01
C LYS A 219 -6.43 -25.22 3.99
N THR A 220 -7.20 -24.20 3.60
CA THR A 220 -8.67 -24.26 3.68
C THR A 220 -9.27 -25.12 2.58
N LEU A 221 -8.71 -25.07 1.37
CA LEU A 221 -9.22 -25.76 0.20
C LEU A 221 -8.06 -26.30 -0.67
N PRO A 222 -8.08 -27.57 -1.08
CA PRO A 222 -7.08 -28.08 -2.00
C PRO A 222 -7.27 -27.42 -3.37
N LEU A 223 -6.24 -26.75 -3.86
CA LEU A 223 -6.21 -26.16 -5.20
C LEU A 223 -5.74 -27.19 -6.22
N SER A 224 -6.38 -27.24 -7.38
CA SER A 224 -6.00 -28.06 -8.53
C SER A 224 -5.51 -27.19 -9.68
N LEU A 225 -4.77 -27.79 -10.62
CA LEU A 225 -4.33 -27.08 -11.84
C LEU A 225 -5.50 -26.59 -12.70
N SER A 226 -6.66 -27.23 -12.58
CA SER A 226 -7.88 -26.81 -13.28
C SER A 226 -8.42 -25.47 -12.75
N ASP A 227 -8.19 -25.15 -11.47
CA ASP A 227 -8.63 -23.90 -10.87
C ASP A 227 -7.82 -22.69 -11.37
N LEU A 228 -6.59 -22.93 -11.86
CA LEU A 228 -5.72 -21.91 -12.44
C LEU A 228 -6.13 -21.48 -13.86
N LYS A 229 -7.03 -22.22 -14.52
CA LYS A 229 -7.47 -21.86 -15.88
C LYS A 229 -8.16 -20.48 -15.86
N PRO A 230 -7.71 -19.53 -16.70
CA PRO A 230 -8.28 -18.20 -16.75
C PRO A 230 -9.77 -18.22 -17.10
N LYS A 231 -10.58 -17.60 -16.26
CA LYS A 231 -12.02 -17.39 -16.47
C LYS A 231 -12.28 -15.89 -16.43
N ILE A 232 -12.68 -15.30 -17.54
CA ILE A 232 -12.90 -13.85 -17.69
C ILE A 232 -13.89 -13.32 -16.64
N ALA A 233 -14.95 -14.06 -16.34
CA ALA A 233 -15.92 -13.68 -15.32
C ALA A 233 -15.29 -13.59 -13.91
N CYS A 234 -14.38 -14.50 -13.55
CA CYS A 234 -13.65 -14.45 -12.28
C CYS A 234 -12.68 -13.27 -12.28
N TRP A 235 -11.94 -13.05 -13.37
CA TRP A 235 -11.00 -11.93 -13.50
C TRP A 235 -11.71 -10.59 -13.37
N ALA A 236 -12.87 -10.42 -14.00
CA ALA A 236 -13.65 -9.18 -13.88
C ALA A 236 -14.09 -8.91 -12.43
N ARG A 237 -14.53 -9.93 -11.69
CA ARG A 237 -14.90 -9.77 -10.26
C ARG A 237 -13.70 -9.52 -9.37
N ILE A 238 -12.57 -10.20 -9.60
CA ILE A 238 -11.31 -9.95 -8.90
C ILE A 238 -10.87 -8.50 -9.13
N ALA A 239 -10.83 -8.08 -10.39
CA ALA A 239 -10.46 -6.72 -10.75
C ALA A 239 -11.41 -5.68 -10.13
N ALA A 240 -12.72 -5.93 -10.12
CA ALA A 240 -13.69 -5.01 -9.54
C ALA A 240 -13.42 -4.73 -8.06
N LEU A 241 -13.20 -5.75 -7.23
CA LEU A 241 -12.90 -5.56 -5.80
C LEU A 241 -11.47 -5.06 -5.57
N GLY A 242 -10.51 -5.54 -6.34
CA GLY A 242 -9.11 -5.13 -6.25
C GLY A 242 -8.83 -3.74 -6.83
N ALA A 243 -9.73 -3.18 -7.61
CA ALA A 243 -9.59 -1.83 -8.17
C ALA A 243 -9.48 -0.74 -7.09
N THR A 244 -10.14 -0.91 -5.95
CA THR A 244 -10.08 0.03 -4.83
C THR A 244 -8.65 0.34 -4.38
N PRO A 245 -7.85 -0.63 -3.91
CA PRO A 245 -6.47 -0.37 -3.50
C PRO A 245 -5.55 -0.06 -4.68
N ALA A 246 -5.81 -0.62 -5.86
CA ALA A 246 -5.00 -0.36 -7.05
C ALA A 246 -5.12 1.11 -7.50
N PHE A 247 -6.33 1.63 -7.62
CA PHE A 247 -6.55 3.04 -7.96
C PHE A 247 -6.03 3.98 -6.89
N ASN A 248 -6.09 3.61 -5.61
CA ASN A 248 -5.48 4.41 -4.56
C ASN A 248 -3.96 4.57 -4.75
N GLN A 249 -3.25 3.50 -5.16
CA GLN A 249 -1.80 3.57 -5.44
C GLN A 249 -1.50 4.51 -6.61
N VAL A 250 -2.26 4.41 -7.69
CA VAL A 250 -2.10 5.31 -8.85
C VAL A 250 -2.43 6.75 -8.46
N ALA A 251 -3.49 6.96 -7.70
CA ALA A 251 -3.87 8.30 -7.21
C ALA A 251 -2.79 8.92 -6.33
N MET A 252 -2.19 8.16 -5.42
CA MET A 252 -1.07 8.62 -4.60
C MET A 252 0.13 9.05 -5.45
N MET A 253 0.46 8.28 -6.50
CA MET A 253 1.54 8.61 -7.43
C MET A 253 1.26 9.94 -8.16
N VAL A 254 0.05 10.11 -8.68
CA VAL A 254 -0.34 11.36 -9.38
C VAL A 254 -0.25 12.56 -8.44
N VAL A 255 -0.79 12.45 -7.24
CA VAL A 255 -0.73 13.52 -6.23
C VAL A 255 0.70 13.85 -5.84
N GLN A 256 1.57 12.84 -5.68
CA GLN A 256 2.98 13.06 -5.35
C GLN A 256 3.71 13.84 -6.45
N ILE A 257 3.46 13.53 -7.72
CA ILE A 257 4.05 14.25 -8.86
C ILE A 257 3.57 15.70 -8.87
N VAL A 258 2.27 15.92 -8.70
CA VAL A 258 1.69 17.29 -8.69
C VAL A 258 2.23 18.07 -7.48
N MET A 259 2.29 17.46 -6.30
CA MET A 259 2.82 18.08 -5.10
C MET A 259 4.27 18.52 -5.29
N ASN A 260 5.14 17.64 -5.80
CA ASN A 260 6.54 17.96 -6.04
C ASN A 260 6.69 19.14 -7.02
N ASN A 261 5.95 19.12 -8.15
CA ASN A 261 5.98 20.21 -9.12
C ASN A 261 5.47 21.52 -8.52
N THR A 262 4.41 21.48 -7.74
CA THR A 262 3.84 22.65 -7.06
C THR A 262 4.83 23.23 -6.04
N LEU A 263 5.47 22.40 -5.23
CA LEU A 263 6.47 22.82 -4.26
C LEU A 263 7.69 23.43 -4.95
N THR A 264 8.15 22.87 -6.06
CA THR A 264 9.28 23.40 -6.84
C THR A 264 8.93 24.77 -7.41
N TYR A 265 7.77 24.92 -8.06
CA TYR A 265 7.34 26.15 -8.70
C TYR A 265 7.07 27.29 -7.71
N TYR A 266 6.25 27.05 -6.71
CA TYR A 266 5.94 28.09 -5.71
C TYR A 266 7.07 28.30 -4.70
N GLY A 267 7.90 27.28 -4.45
CA GLY A 267 9.12 27.39 -3.65
C GLY A 267 10.12 28.36 -4.28
N SER A 268 10.38 28.22 -5.60
CA SER A 268 11.29 29.11 -6.34
C SER A 268 10.86 30.58 -6.31
N ASN A 269 9.56 30.83 -6.15
CA ASN A 269 8.96 32.17 -6.03
C ASN A 269 8.82 32.63 -4.57
N SER A 270 9.37 31.90 -3.61
CA SER A 270 9.34 32.23 -2.18
C SER A 270 10.73 32.52 -1.64
N VAL A 271 10.81 33.00 -0.39
CA VAL A 271 12.09 33.23 0.31
C VAL A 271 12.86 31.94 0.58
N TYR A 272 12.21 30.79 0.53
CA TYR A 272 12.79 29.48 0.85
C TYR A 272 13.47 28.79 -0.34
N GLY A 273 13.27 29.29 -1.58
CA GLY A 273 13.72 28.59 -2.79
C GLY A 273 12.96 27.29 -3.04
N SER A 274 13.35 26.55 -4.10
CA SER A 274 12.71 25.26 -4.46
C SER A 274 13.14 24.10 -3.57
N ASP A 275 14.37 24.12 -3.07
CA ASP A 275 15.00 22.96 -2.44
C ASP A 275 14.49 22.71 -1.02
N ILE A 276 14.29 23.76 -0.21
CA ILE A 276 13.80 23.62 1.15
C ILE A 276 12.40 23.01 1.21
N PRO A 277 11.39 23.55 0.50
CA PRO A 277 10.06 22.94 0.51
C PRO A 277 10.03 21.49 0.01
N LEU A 278 10.79 21.19 -1.03
CA LEU A 278 10.87 19.85 -1.59
C LEU A 278 11.53 18.84 -0.62
N ALA A 279 12.62 19.25 0.02
CA ALA A 279 13.28 18.43 1.04
C ALA A 279 12.38 18.16 2.25
N CYS A 280 11.66 19.18 2.72
CA CYS A 280 10.69 19.03 3.82
C CYS A 280 9.54 18.10 3.46
N ALA A 281 8.99 18.19 2.24
CA ALA A 281 7.97 17.29 1.76
C ALA A 281 8.46 15.84 1.68
N GLY A 282 9.73 15.63 1.31
CA GLY A 282 10.37 14.33 1.32
C GLY A 282 10.40 13.68 2.71
N ILE A 283 10.71 14.45 3.75
CA ILE A 283 10.68 13.98 5.14
C ILE A 283 9.25 13.65 5.57
N ILE A 284 8.31 14.53 5.29
CA ILE A 284 6.89 14.30 5.60
C ILE A 284 6.38 13.03 4.93
N SER A 285 6.75 12.79 3.67
CA SER A 285 6.38 11.57 2.95
C SER A 285 6.92 10.30 3.61
N LYS A 286 8.18 10.31 4.08
CA LYS A 286 8.78 9.18 4.81
C LYS A 286 8.11 8.92 6.16
N VAL A 287 7.83 9.97 6.91
CA VAL A 287 7.12 9.88 8.21
C VAL A 287 5.69 9.38 8.01
N ASN A 288 5.00 9.89 7.00
CA ASN A 288 3.67 9.41 6.62
C ASN A 288 3.69 7.94 6.18
N MET A 289 4.69 7.50 5.43
CA MET A 289 4.83 6.09 5.01
C MET A 289 4.91 5.16 6.23
N LEU A 290 5.68 5.53 7.25
CA LEU A 290 5.76 4.78 8.51
C LEU A 290 4.42 4.78 9.25
N PHE A 291 3.78 5.94 9.37
CA PHE A 291 2.47 6.05 10.01
C PHE A 291 1.40 5.22 9.28
N PHE A 292 1.28 5.37 7.96
CA PHE A 292 0.30 4.62 7.18
C PHE A 292 0.56 3.11 7.15
N SER A 293 1.79 2.65 7.43
CA SER A 293 2.08 1.23 7.59
C SER A 293 1.26 0.60 8.72
N PHE A 294 1.03 1.32 9.82
CA PHE A 294 0.15 0.87 10.89
C PHE A 294 -1.32 0.82 10.44
N VAL A 295 -1.80 1.89 9.84
CA VAL A 295 -3.22 2.00 9.43
C VAL A 295 -3.55 0.97 8.35
N ILE A 296 -2.69 0.83 7.33
CA ILE A 296 -2.87 -0.14 6.24
C ILE A 296 -2.77 -1.57 6.77
N GLY A 297 -1.84 -1.84 7.70
CA GLY A 297 -1.71 -3.15 8.33
C GLY A 297 -2.98 -3.57 9.08
N ILE A 298 -3.57 -2.67 9.87
CA ILE A 298 -4.87 -2.89 10.54
C ILE A 298 -5.98 -3.12 9.50
N SER A 299 -6.03 -2.30 8.48
CA SER A 299 -7.02 -2.37 7.41
C SER A 299 -6.94 -3.71 6.66
N GLN A 300 -5.74 -4.18 6.34
CA GLN A 300 -5.52 -5.48 5.69
C GLN A 300 -5.86 -6.66 6.62
N GLY A 301 -5.60 -6.52 7.92
CA GLY A 301 -5.99 -7.53 8.91
C GLY A 301 -7.49 -7.63 9.13
N LEU A 302 -8.23 -6.54 8.94
CA LEU A 302 -9.68 -6.48 9.00
C LEU A 302 -10.36 -7.24 7.86
N GLN A 303 -9.79 -7.23 6.66
CA GLN A 303 -10.39 -7.72 5.43
C GLN A 303 -10.90 -9.17 5.50
N PRO A 304 -10.14 -10.19 5.93
CA PRO A 304 -10.63 -11.57 5.99
C PRO A 304 -11.80 -11.73 6.94
N ILE A 305 -11.78 -11.01 8.07
CA ILE A 305 -12.80 -11.07 9.11
C ILE A 305 -14.13 -10.52 8.57
N VAL A 306 -14.08 -9.35 7.95
CA VAL A 306 -15.27 -8.68 7.39
C VAL A 306 -15.82 -9.48 6.21
N SER A 307 -14.98 -9.88 5.25
CA SER A 307 -15.42 -10.60 4.05
C SER A 307 -16.10 -11.92 4.40
N PHE A 308 -15.50 -12.72 5.29
CA PHE A 308 -16.09 -13.98 5.70
C PHE A 308 -17.43 -13.80 6.42
N ASN A 309 -17.47 -12.92 7.43
CA ASN A 309 -18.69 -12.71 8.23
C ASN A 309 -19.82 -12.04 7.42
N PHE A 310 -19.48 -11.17 6.46
CA PHE A 310 -20.46 -10.61 5.55
C PHE A 310 -21.05 -11.68 4.63
N GLY A 311 -20.20 -12.55 4.06
CA GLY A 311 -20.65 -13.71 3.28
C GLY A 311 -21.53 -14.66 4.07
N ALA A 312 -21.25 -14.85 5.37
CA ALA A 312 -22.03 -15.65 6.31
C ALA A 312 -23.25 -14.92 6.90
N GLN A 313 -23.55 -13.69 6.46
CA GLN A 313 -24.65 -12.84 6.95
C GLN A 313 -24.59 -12.52 8.46
N LYS A 314 -23.41 -12.63 9.07
CA LYS A 314 -23.18 -12.30 10.48
C LYS A 314 -22.86 -10.79 10.62
N TYR A 315 -23.85 -9.94 10.33
CA TYR A 315 -23.68 -8.49 10.22
C TYR A 315 -23.24 -7.81 11.52
N ASP A 316 -23.63 -8.32 12.69
CA ASP A 316 -23.19 -7.77 13.98
C ASP A 316 -21.68 -7.95 14.18
N ARG A 317 -21.13 -9.09 13.74
CA ARG A 317 -19.69 -9.32 13.77
C ARG A 317 -18.94 -8.42 12.79
N VAL A 318 -19.52 -8.14 11.63
CA VAL A 318 -18.99 -7.19 10.62
C VAL A 318 -18.88 -5.79 11.21
N LYS A 319 -19.97 -5.31 11.86
CA LYS A 319 -20.01 -3.99 12.51
C LYS A 319 -19.00 -3.89 13.67
N ASP A 320 -18.93 -4.94 14.51
CA ASP A 320 -17.99 -5.00 15.64
C ASP A 320 -16.53 -5.00 15.16
N ALA A 321 -16.20 -5.78 14.13
CA ALA A 321 -14.88 -5.80 13.54
C ALA A 321 -14.45 -4.43 13.00
N TYR A 322 -15.32 -3.77 12.25
CA TYR A 322 -15.06 -2.43 11.73
C TYR A 322 -14.84 -1.42 12.86
N LYS A 323 -15.74 -1.38 13.86
CA LYS A 323 -15.60 -0.44 14.99
C LYS A 323 -14.28 -0.61 15.73
N LYS A 324 -13.88 -1.86 16.00
CA LYS A 324 -12.62 -2.17 16.68
C LYS A 324 -11.39 -1.78 15.83
N ALA A 325 -11.44 -2.02 14.52
CA ALA A 325 -10.37 -1.64 13.63
C ALA A 325 -10.21 -0.12 13.50
N VAL A 326 -11.32 0.62 13.37
CA VAL A 326 -11.30 2.09 13.35
C VAL A 326 -10.81 2.64 14.69
N PHE A 327 -11.26 2.08 15.80
CA PHE A 327 -10.79 2.49 17.13
C PHE A 327 -9.27 2.30 17.26
N ALA A 328 -8.74 1.13 16.87
CA ALA A 328 -7.31 0.86 16.91
C ALA A 328 -6.52 1.81 15.97
N ALA A 329 -7.00 2.01 14.75
CA ALA A 329 -6.38 2.92 13.79
C ALA A 329 -6.40 4.37 14.29
N THR A 330 -7.52 4.82 14.85
CA THR A 330 -7.65 6.18 15.40
C THR A 330 -6.76 6.37 16.64
N ALA A 331 -6.66 5.39 17.53
CA ALA A 331 -5.76 5.46 18.69
C ALA A 331 -4.29 5.65 18.25
N ILE A 332 -3.83 4.87 17.27
CA ILE A 332 -2.48 5.04 16.70
C ILE A 332 -2.35 6.41 16.01
N SER A 333 -3.37 6.85 15.29
CA SER A 333 -3.39 8.14 14.61
C SER A 333 -3.31 9.31 15.60
N ILE A 334 -3.93 9.21 16.77
CA ILE A 334 -3.82 10.21 17.83
C ILE A 334 -2.39 10.23 18.40
N VAL A 335 -1.79 9.08 18.65
CA VAL A 335 -0.39 9.02 19.12
C VAL A 335 0.55 9.65 18.09
N ALA A 336 0.39 9.32 16.81
CA ALA A 336 1.17 9.91 15.73
C ALA A 336 0.96 11.45 15.66
N PHE A 337 -0.28 11.91 15.74
CA PHE A 337 -0.62 13.33 15.79
C PHE A 337 0.11 14.05 16.94
N LEU A 338 0.06 13.48 18.14
CA LEU A 338 0.74 14.06 19.30
C LEU A 338 2.27 14.12 19.07
N CYS A 339 2.87 13.07 18.55
CA CYS A 339 4.28 13.07 18.19
C CYS A 339 4.62 14.17 17.16
N PHE A 340 3.81 14.32 16.14
CA PHE A 340 4.03 15.30 15.07
C PHE A 340 3.83 16.74 15.52
N GLN A 341 2.95 16.99 16.48
CA GLN A 341 2.70 18.32 17.02
C GLN A 341 3.68 18.72 18.13
N LEU A 342 4.08 17.76 18.98
CA LEU A 342 4.93 18.05 20.14
C LEU A 342 6.43 17.98 19.80
N PHE A 343 6.83 17.06 18.90
CA PHE A 343 8.24 16.77 18.62
C PHE A 343 8.64 16.93 17.14
N PRO A 344 8.16 17.95 16.40
CA PRO A 344 8.46 18.07 14.97
C PRO A 344 9.95 18.24 14.69
N ARG A 345 10.66 19.09 15.47
CA ARG A 345 12.11 19.34 15.31
C ARG A 345 12.95 18.08 15.52
N GLN A 346 12.62 17.28 16.52
CA GLN A 346 13.32 16.03 16.83
C GLN A 346 13.14 15.01 15.69
N ILE A 347 11.91 14.90 15.17
CA ILE A 347 11.59 14.00 14.04
C ILE A 347 12.33 14.45 12.78
N ILE A 348 12.31 15.74 12.47
CA ILE A 348 13.02 16.31 11.32
C ILE A 348 14.53 16.06 11.47
N GLY A 349 15.08 16.26 12.68
CA GLY A 349 16.49 16.05 12.98
C GLY A 349 17.00 14.63 12.78
N ILE A 350 16.13 13.62 12.82
CA ILE A 350 16.49 12.22 12.48
C ILE A 350 16.87 12.09 11.01
N PHE A 351 16.27 12.90 10.14
CA PHE A 351 16.45 12.80 8.68
C PHE A 351 17.53 13.76 8.14
N GLY A 352 18.03 14.68 8.94
CA GLY A 352 19.10 15.58 8.56
C GLY A 352 19.11 16.88 9.37
N SER A 353 20.22 17.61 9.28
CA SER A 353 20.39 18.95 9.81
C SER A 353 20.34 19.97 8.67
N GLY A 354 19.78 21.15 8.93
CA GLY A 354 19.66 22.23 7.95
C GLY A 354 19.81 23.60 8.60
N SER A 355 19.69 24.65 7.78
CA SER A 355 19.67 26.04 8.25
C SER A 355 18.49 26.31 9.20
N GLU A 356 18.55 27.38 9.97
CA GLU A 356 17.41 27.81 10.80
C GLU A 356 16.15 28.08 9.96
N GLU A 357 16.30 28.59 8.75
CA GLU A 357 15.20 28.79 7.80
C GLU A 357 14.56 27.46 7.40
N TYR A 358 15.38 26.46 7.12
CA TYR A 358 14.93 25.10 6.82
C TYR A 358 14.14 24.52 8.00
N LEU A 359 14.67 24.61 9.21
CA LEU A 359 14.00 24.08 10.41
C LEU A 359 12.69 24.81 10.70
N HIS A 360 12.66 26.13 10.54
CA HIS A 360 11.44 26.92 10.75
C HIS A 360 10.35 26.57 9.73
N PHE A 361 10.70 26.47 8.44
CA PHE A 361 9.76 26.06 7.38
C PHE A 361 9.27 24.62 7.61
N ALA A 362 10.20 23.69 7.89
CA ALA A 362 9.89 22.28 8.10
C ALA A 362 8.96 22.07 9.31
N GLU A 363 9.22 22.74 10.43
CA GLU A 363 8.37 22.68 11.64
C GLU A 363 6.97 23.19 11.36
N ARG A 364 6.85 24.35 10.68
CA ARG A 364 5.56 24.94 10.30
C ARG A 364 4.81 24.04 9.34
N TYR A 365 5.48 23.52 8.31
CA TYR A 365 4.89 22.62 7.33
C TYR A 365 4.44 21.32 8.01
N PHE A 366 5.25 20.75 8.88
CA PHE A 366 4.94 19.53 9.62
C PHE A 366 3.68 19.69 10.47
N ARG A 367 3.59 20.76 11.25
CA ARG A 367 2.45 21.04 12.14
C ARG A 367 1.16 21.28 11.38
N ILE A 368 1.19 22.04 10.29
CA ILE A 368 0.01 22.39 9.53
C ILE A 368 -0.45 21.22 8.66
N PHE A 369 0.46 20.65 7.85
CA PHE A 369 0.13 19.59 6.90
C PHE A 369 -0.37 18.31 7.58
N LEU A 370 0.17 17.99 8.75
CA LEU A 370 -0.18 16.81 9.54
C LEU A 370 -1.20 17.08 10.66
N PHE A 371 -1.89 18.22 10.62
CA PHE A 371 -2.79 18.64 11.69
C PHE A 371 -3.96 17.67 11.93
N PHE A 372 -4.56 17.12 10.88
CA PHE A 372 -5.67 16.15 11.00
C PHE A 372 -5.22 14.68 10.92
N THR A 373 -3.95 14.38 11.20
CA THR A 373 -3.43 13.00 11.21
C THR A 373 -4.29 12.06 12.07
N PHE A 374 -4.89 12.53 13.15
CA PHE A 374 -5.77 11.72 14.00
C PHE A 374 -7.05 11.21 13.29
N LEU A 375 -7.44 11.79 12.15
CA LEU A 375 -8.54 11.33 11.31
C LEU A 375 -8.10 10.37 10.21
N ASN A 376 -6.81 10.30 9.91
CA ASN A 376 -6.27 9.58 8.75
C ASN A 376 -6.37 8.04 8.86
N GLY A 377 -6.75 7.51 10.03
CA GLY A 377 -7.09 6.10 10.19
C GLY A 377 -8.45 5.72 9.62
N ILE A 378 -9.40 6.66 9.52
CA ILE A 378 -10.80 6.36 9.19
C ILE A 378 -10.98 5.99 7.71
N GLN A 379 -10.49 6.82 6.79
CA GLN A 379 -10.74 6.66 5.36
C GLN A 379 -10.14 5.37 4.78
N PRO A 380 -8.86 4.98 5.03
CA PRO A 380 -8.31 3.74 4.49
C PRO A 380 -9.00 2.48 5.03
N VAL A 381 -9.35 2.47 6.32
CA VAL A 381 -10.08 1.36 6.93
C VAL A 381 -11.48 1.24 6.32
N SER A 382 -12.18 2.37 6.12
CA SER A 382 -13.51 2.40 5.50
C SER A 382 -13.48 1.97 4.02
N SER A 383 -12.49 2.43 3.26
CA SER A 383 -12.34 2.05 1.86
C SER A 383 -12.14 0.54 1.70
N ASN A 384 -11.26 -0.05 2.52
CA ASN A 384 -11.05 -1.50 2.52
C ASN A 384 -12.25 -2.28 3.07
N PHE A 385 -12.99 -1.72 4.02
CA PHE A 385 -14.24 -2.30 4.50
C PHE A 385 -15.27 -2.46 3.36
N PHE A 386 -15.45 -1.45 2.51
CA PHE A 386 -16.35 -1.57 1.35
C PHE A 386 -15.87 -2.60 0.33
N THR A 387 -14.57 -2.70 0.11
CA THR A 387 -13.98 -3.80 -0.68
C THR A 387 -14.32 -5.16 -0.09
N SER A 388 -14.18 -5.28 1.22
CA SER A 388 -14.37 -6.53 1.97
C SER A 388 -15.81 -7.04 1.97
N ILE A 389 -16.79 -6.13 1.95
CA ILE A 389 -18.23 -6.49 1.84
C ILE A 389 -18.70 -6.69 0.40
N GLY A 390 -17.80 -6.61 -0.58
CA GLY A 390 -18.17 -6.80 -1.98
C GLY A 390 -18.84 -5.60 -2.65
N ALA A 391 -18.58 -4.37 -2.17
CA ALA A 391 -19.14 -3.12 -2.69
C ALA A 391 -18.06 -2.27 -3.41
N PRO A 392 -17.56 -2.69 -4.59
CA PRO A 392 -16.39 -2.07 -5.23
C PRO A 392 -16.59 -0.60 -5.57
N LYS A 393 -17.77 -0.21 -6.06
CA LYS A 393 -18.05 1.19 -6.42
C LYS A 393 -17.90 2.13 -5.21
N LYS A 394 -18.39 1.72 -4.04
CA LYS A 394 -18.26 2.50 -2.79
C LYS A 394 -16.80 2.53 -2.32
N GLY A 395 -16.09 1.42 -2.42
CA GLY A 395 -14.67 1.32 -2.09
C GLY A 395 -13.80 2.22 -2.96
N ILE A 396 -13.95 2.16 -4.29
CA ILE A 396 -13.23 3.00 -5.25
C ILE A 396 -13.51 4.48 -4.99
N PHE A 397 -14.77 4.85 -4.83
CA PHE A 397 -15.15 6.24 -4.53
C PHE A 397 -14.42 6.75 -3.28
N LEU A 398 -14.48 6.00 -2.16
CA LEU A 398 -13.80 6.39 -0.93
C LEU A 398 -12.28 6.43 -1.08
N SER A 399 -11.68 5.49 -1.80
CA SER A 399 -10.23 5.46 -1.99
C SER A 399 -9.72 6.69 -2.74
N LEU A 400 -10.50 7.18 -3.70
CA LEU A 400 -10.16 8.35 -4.51
C LEU A 400 -10.59 9.69 -3.86
N THR A 401 -11.46 9.65 -2.86
CA THR A 401 -12.02 10.85 -2.23
C THR A 401 -10.93 11.77 -1.68
N ARG A 402 -10.00 11.23 -0.90
CA ARG A 402 -8.91 12.02 -0.32
C ARG A 402 -7.93 12.53 -1.37
N GLN A 403 -7.47 11.66 -2.26
CA GLN A 403 -6.36 11.97 -3.17
C GLN A 403 -6.80 12.81 -4.37
N ILE A 404 -7.82 12.32 -5.10
CA ILE A 404 -8.23 12.89 -6.39
C ILE A 404 -9.34 13.92 -6.23
N ILE A 405 -10.34 13.66 -5.35
CA ILE A 405 -11.51 14.54 -5.23
C ILE A 405 -11.18 15.79 -4.42
N PHE A 406 -10.41 15.65 -3.33
CA PHE A 406 -10.11 16.79 -2.47
C PHE A 406 -8.67 17.28 -2.60
N LEU A 407 -7.66 16.43 -2.38
CA LEU A 407 -6.27 16.89 -2.27
C LEU A 407 -5.74 17.46 -3.59
N LEU A 408 -5.97 16.78 -4.71
CA LEU A 408 -5.47 17.22 -6.02
C LEU A 408 -6.02 18.60 -6.43
N PRO A 409 -7.34 18.88 -6.40
CA PRO A 409 -7.85 20.21 -6.70
C PRO A 409 -7.34 21.29 -5.74
N LEU A 410 -7.23 20.97 -4.44
CA LEU A 410 -6.70 21.92 -3.45
C LEU A 410 -5.23 22.25 -3.71
N LEU A 411 -4.42 21.26 -4.12
CA LEU A 411 -3.01 21.47 -4.52
C LEU A 411 -2.85 22.38 -5.74
N LEU A 412 -3.85 22.47 -6.59
CA LEU A 412 -3.84 23.39 -7.75
C LEU A 412 -4.35 24.77 -7.39
N ILE A 413 -5.37 24.87 -6.52
CA ILE A 413 -6.06 26.14 -6.22
C ILE A 413 -5.36 26.91 -5.10
N PHE A 414 -5.02 26.27 -3.98
CA PHE A 414 -4.52 26.97 -2.80
C PHE A 414 -3.15 27.62 -2.99
N PRO A 415 -2.18 26.98 -3.66
CA PRO A 415 -0.92 27.65 -3.95
C PRO A 415 -1.07 28.87 -4.84
N TYR A 416 -2.07 28.88 -5.74
CA TYR A 416 -2.38 30.06 -6.54
C TYR A 416 -2.86 31.24 -5.69
N LEU A 417 -3.61 30.96 -4.59
CA LEU A 417 -4.15 31.99 -3.69
C LEU A 417 -3.18 32.39 -2.57
N PHE A 418 -2.43 31.46 -2.03
CA PHE A 418 -1.63 31.62 -0.81
C PHE A 418 -0.13 31.36 -1.00
N GLY A 419 0.32 31.17 -2.24
CA GLY A 419 1.72 30.83 -2.52
C GLY A 419 2.11 29.46 -1.91
N ILE A 420 3.37 29.35 -1.45
CA ILE A 420 3.91 28.11 -0.90
C ILE A 420 3.13 27.64 0.36
N ASP A 421 2.61 28.59 1.17
CA ASP A 421 1.82 28.26 2.34
C ASP A 421 0.51 27.55 1.98
N GLY A 422 -0.01 27.82 0.78
CA GLY A 422 -1.21 27.15 0.27
C GLY A 422 -1.07 25.63 0.21
N VAL A 423 0.13 25.12 -0.08
CA VAL A 423 0.39 23.67 -0.08
C VAL A 423 0.18 23.08 1.31
N MET A 424 0.57 23.78 2.37
CA MET A 424 0.44 23.30 3.75
C MET A 424 -1.02 23.07 4.16
N TYR A 425 -1.95 23.89 3.65
CA TYR A 425 -3.37 23.85 4.03
C TYR A 425 -4.17 22.76 3.27
N THR A 426 -3.61 22.19 2.22
CA THR A 426 -4.35 21.23 1.36
C THR A 426 -4.67 19.93 2.07
N ALA A 427 -3.69 19.31 2.75
CA ALA A 427 -3.86 18.02 3.38
C ALA A 427 -4.88 18.05 4.54
N PRO A 428 -4.84 19.03 5.47
CA PRO A 428 -5.83 19.09 6.55
C PRO A 428 -7.27 19.11 6.05
N ILE A 429 -7.55 19.92 5.03
CA ILE A 429 -8.90 20.04 4.48
C ILE A 429 -9.31 18.73 3.79
N ALA A 430 -8.41 18.14 3.00
CA ALA A 430 -8.65 16.86 2.35
C ALA A 430 -8.89 15.73 3.36
N ASP A 431 -8.13 15.69 4.45
CA ASP A 431 -8.25 14.69 5.52
C ASP A 431 -9.60 14.79 6.23
N LEU A 432 -10.01 16.01 6.60
CA LEU A 432 -11.30 16.26 7.25
C LEU A 432 -12.47 15.89 6.34
N ALA A 433 -12.43 16.31 5.08
CA ALA A 433 -13.46 16.02 4.11
C ALA A 433 -13.57 14.50 3.83
N ALA A 434 -12.45 13.83 3.62
CA ALA A 434 -12.42 12.38 3.38
C ALA A 434 -12.91 11.57 4.59
N ALA A 435 -12.52 11.95 5.81
CA ALA A 435 -13.02 11.32 7.02
C ALA A 435 -14.53 11.51 7.19
N SER A 436 -15.04 12.70 6.94
CA SER A 436 -16.47 13.02 7.04
C SER A 436 -17.29 12.19 6.04
N VAL A 437 -16.87 12.13 4.78
CA VAL A 437 -17.53 11.32 3.74
C VAL A 437 -17.50 9.83 4.12
N SER A 438 -16.38 9.35 4.64
CA SER A 438 -16.22 7.96 5.07
C SER A 438 -17.19 7.58 6.18
N ILE A 439 -17.31 8.42 7.21
CA ILE A 439 -18.23 8.22 8.34
C ILE A 439 -19.68 8.17 7.84
N VAL A 440 -20.10 9.12 7.01
CA VAL A 440 -21.46 9.17 6.46
C VAL A 440 -21.79 7.89 5.67
N MET A 441 -20.86 7.46 4.81
CA MET A 441 -21.07 6.25 3.99
C MET A 441 -21.16 4.98 4.83
N VAL A 442 -20.31 4.83 5.85
CA VAL A 442 -20.33 3.65 6.72
C VAL A 442 -21.56 3.63 7.60
N VAL A 443 -22.00 4.77 8.14
CA VAL A 443 -23.24 4.85 8.93
C VAL A 443 -24.45 4.45 8.07
N ARG A 444 -24.52 4.89 6.82
CA ARG A 444 -25.57 4.45 5.88
C ARG A 444 -25.50 2.94 5.63
N GLU A 445 -24.31 2.40 5.43
CA GLU A 445 -24.12 0.97 5.20
C GLU A 445 -24.56 0.13 6.40
N PHE A 446 -24.28 0.60 7.62
CA PHE A 446 -24.71 -0.07 8.84
C PHE A 446 -26.24 -0.10 9.00
N LYS A 447 -26.94 0.94 8.52
CA LYS A 447 -28.41 0.95 8.48
C LYS A 447 -28.94 -0.10 7.49
N ILE A 448 -28.34 -0.18 6.29
CA ILE A 448 -28.68 -1.21 5.29
C ILE A 448 -28.48 -2.62 5.86
N MET A 449 -27.34 -2.86 6.52
CA MET A 449 -27.09 -4.18 7.16
C MET A 449 -28.11 -4.50 8.26
N ALA A 450 -28.55 -3.50 9.02
CA ALA A 450 -29.58 -3.70 10.04
C ALA A 450 -30.94 -4.06 9.44
N GLU A 451 -31.29 -3.47 8.30
CA GLU A 451 -32.52 -3.80 7.55
C GLU A 451 -32.44 -5.23 6.97
N LEU A 452 -31.30 -5.59 6.37
CA LEU A 452 -31.06 -6.95 5.86
C LEU A 452 -31.16 -8.01 6.95
N GLN A 453 -30.63 -7.70 8.14
CA GLN A 453 -30.72 -8.60 9.29
C GLN A 453 -32.13 -8.81 9.77
N LYS A 454 -32.96 -7.73 9.80
CA LYS A 454 -34.39 -7.82 10.15
C LYS A 454 -35.22 -8.59 9.11
N ALA A 455 -34.83 -8.47 7.82
CA ALA A 455 -35.55 -9.19 6.75
C ALA A 455 -35.21 -10.69 6.71
N ALA A 456 -34.08 -11.10 7.32
CA ALA A 456 -33.62 -12.49 7.38
C ALA A 456 -34.07 -13.21 8.69
N ALA A 457 -34.53 -12.48 9.72
CA ALA A 457 -35.07 -12.98 10.98
C ALA A 457 -36.57 -13.20 10.89
#